data_837d9800a4818c66a76d3ec982eca752
#
_entry.id   837d9800a4818c66a76d3ec982eca752
#
_cell.length_a   1.000
_cell.length_b   1.000
_cell.length_c   1.000
_cell.angle_alpha   90.00
_cell.angle_beta   90.00
_cell.angle_gamma   90.00
#
_symmetry.space_group_name_H-M   'P 1'
#
loop_
_entity.id
_entity.type
_entity.pdbx_description
1 polymer ?
#
loop_
_entity_poly.entity_id
_entity_poly.type
_entity_poly.pdbx_seq_one_letter_code
_entity_poly.pdbx_strand_id
1 'polypeptide(L)'
;MLAVVFTLLLLGACEKVNRLAQAPTIYVEKGSYPESEVPEYLRTVSPDILFVTDRRAVTTREGKMNFSHERSPAMAFGRIEVNLAPGWSWSDLLQEQSANRNRMPAIVTGDAETLVQFSPTPLPFELKNGVARPLPSALAPYQEQKRAFQRRVSAELKRANRRDVVIFIHGFNNGFDDGVTTLANIWHSTGRIGVPIVYSWPADSSGLFGYFTDRESGEFSIFHLKEFLRALSSVTELERIHLIAHSRGTDVATSALRELVIAERAAGRDPRRSLKLDTLILAAPDLDFGVVRQRLIAEQFGPAFGQIIVYMNSKDGALGLSQTLMAGLRFGRISSENLGESERVIFKRIQNVNFIEVEQVRGQSGHAYFRENPAVLSDIALALRTGALPGSSERPLTRIDGNFWQLRKDYPLQVQ
;
A
#
# COMPACT_ATOMS: atom_id res chain seq x y z
N MET A 1 -38.82 -15.47 15.92
CA MET A 1 -37.80 -15.15 14.91
C MET A 1 -36.80 -14.10 15.39
N LEU A 2 -36.51 -14.01 16.69
CA LEU A 2 -35.59 -13.04 17.31
C LEU A 2 -34.37 -13.68 18.01
N ALA A 3 -34.25 -14.99 18.02
CA ALA A 3 -33.20 -15.71 18.76
C ALA A 3 -31.97 -16.11 17.94
N VAL A 4 -31.95 -15.91 16.60
CA VAL A 4 -30.84 -16.34 15.72
C VAL A 4 -29.79 -15.20 15.50
N VAL A 5 -30.12 -13.96 15.83
CA VAL A 5 -29.24 -12.81 15.64
C VAL A 5 -28.19 -12.65 16.75
N PHE A 6 -28.41 -13.26 17.93
CA PHE A 6 -27.56 -13.03 19.12
C PHE A 6 -26.36 -13.99 19.26
N THR A 7 -26.30 -15.06 18.47
CA THR A 7 -25.24 -16.09 18.60
C THR A 7 -23.99 -15.80 17.73
N LEU A 8 -23.99 -14.76 16.91
CA LEU A 8 -22.87 -14.38 16.05
C LEU A 8 -21.93 -13.30 16.65
N LEU A 9 -22.19 -12.86 17.90
CA LEU A 9 -21.43 -11.80 18.56
C LEU A 9 -20.40 -12.28 19.59
N LEU A 10 -20.15 -13.59 19.69
CA LEU A 10 -19.16 -14.17 20.61
C LEU A 10 -18.04 -14.94 19.88
N LEU A 11 -17.72 -14.60 18.65
CA LEU A 11 -16.44 -15.00 18.08
C LEU A 11 -15.39 -14.07 18.67
N GLY A 12 -14.69 -14.57 19.66
CA GLY A 12 -13.70 -13.89 20.46
C GLY A 12 -12.74 -13.07 19.60
N ALA A 13 -12.30 -11.95 20.15
CA ALA A 13 -11.12 -11.22 19.72
C ALA A 13 -9.91 -12.16 19.84
N CYS A 14 -9.73 -13.08 18.89
CA CYS A 14 -8.44 -13.68 18.62
C CYS A 14 -7.59 -12.52 18.16
N GLU A 15 -6.61 -12.14 18.93
CA GLU A 15 -5.57 -11.20 18.55
C GLU A 15 -5.06 -11.57 17.16
N LYS A 16 -5.20 -10.66 16.20
CA LYS A 16 -4.84 -10.89 14.80
C LYS A 16 -3.32 -10.95 14.69
N VAL A 17 -2.78 -12.15 14.76
CA VAL A 17 -1.33 -12.36 14.68
C VAL A 17 -0.89 -12.22 13.22
N ASN A 18 -0.14 -11.17 12.93
CA ASN A 18 0.51 -10.99 11.63
C ASN A 18 1.67 -11.98 11.49
N ARG A 19 1.72 -12.69 10.36
CA ARG A 19 2.75 -13.71 10.10
C ARG A 19 3.51 -13.38 8.84
N LEU A 20 4.79 -13.75 8.82
CA LEU A 20 5.60 -13.71 7.62
C LEU A 20 4.99 -14.65 6.58
N ALA A 21 4.80 -14.17 5.36
CA ALA A 21 4.28 -14.99 4.27
C ALA A 21 5.28 -16.07 3.85
N GLN A 22 4.77 -17.08 3.14
CA GLN A 22 5.63 -18.01 2.42
C GLN A 22 6.51 -17.24 1.42
N ALA A 23 7.69 -17.77 1.17
CA ALA A 23 8.63 -17.18 0.22
C ALA A 23 7.99 -17.01 -1.17
N PRO A 24 8.27 -15.90 -1.86
CA PRO A 24 7.93 -15.76 -3.27
C PRO A 24 8.45 -16.93 -4.09
N THR A 25 7.63 -17.47 -5.00
CA THR A 25 7.98 -18.61 -5.85
C THR A 25 9.29 -18.39 -6.62
N ILE A 26 9.57 -17.14 -7.02
CA ILE A 26 10.81 -16.79 -7.75
C ILE A 26 12.09 -17.10 -6.97
N TYR A 27 12.04 -17.17 -5.65
CA TYR A 27 13.23 -17.46 -4.84
C TYR A 27 13.38 -18.94 -4.53
N VAL A 28 12.28 -19.71 -4.58
CA VAL A 28 12.26 -21.13 -4.25
C VAL A 28 12.69 -22.01 -5.45
N GLU A 29 12.19 -21.71 -6.64
CA GLU A 29 12.27 -22.64 -7.76
C GLU A 29 13.37 -22.33 -8.77
N LYS A 30 13.72 -21.08 -8.97
CA LYS A 30 14.69 -20.66 -9.99
C LYS A 30 15.82 -19.80 -9.48
N GLY A 31 15.81 -19.44 -8.22
CA GLY A 31 16.78 -18.50 -7.72
C GLY A 31 16.98 -18.59 -6.21
N SER A 32 17.87 -17.78 -5.75
CA SER A 32 18.07 -17.46 -4.34
C SER A 32 17.50 -16.09 -4.05
N TYR A 33 17.19 -15.84 -2.79
CA TYR A 33 16.90 -14.50 -2.33
C TYR A 33 18.07 -13.56 -2.74
N PRO A 34 17.80 -12.34 -3.22
CA PRO A 34 18.83 -11.45 -3.75
C PRO A 34 19.65 -10.78 -2.64
N GLU A 35 20.28 -11.58 -1.80
CA GLU A 35 21.03 -11.12 -0.61
C GLU A 35 22.15 -10.16 -0.99
N SER A 36 22.85 -10.40 -2.10
CA SER A 36 23.94 -9.55 -2.56
C SER A 36 23.53 -8.11 -2.84
N GLU A 37 22.26 -7.89 -3.18
CA GLU A 37 21.70 -6.56 -3.42
C GLU A 37 21.21 -5.88 -2.14
N VAL A 38 21.05 -6.64 -1.03
CA VAL A 38 20.61 -6.07 0.25
C VAL A 38 21.79 -5.39 0.93
N PRO A 39 21.71 -4.09 1.25
CA PRO A 39 22.74 -3.40 2.04
C PRO A 39 23.04 -4.12 3.36
N GLU A 40 24.28 -4.11 3.79
CA GLU A 40 24.73 -4.85 4.98
C GLU A 40 23.89 -4.51 6.23
N TYR A 41 23.61 -3.23 6.46
CA TYR A 41 22.80 -2.79 7.61
C TYR A 41 21.35 -3.28 7.59
N LEU A 42 20.85 -3.74 6.43
CA LEU A 42 19.54 -4.35 6.27
C LEU A 42 19.56 -5.88 6.31
N ARG A 43 20.71 -6.53 6.43
CA ARG A 43 20.84 -7.99 6.57
C ARG A 43 20.55 -8.42 7.99
N THR A 44 19.32 -8.19 8.44
CA THR A 44 18.82 -8.45 9.80
C THR A 44 17.40 -8.98 9.76
N VAL A 45 16.97 -9.70 10.80
CA VAL A 45 15.57 -10.09 10.99
C VAL A 45 14.72 -8.95 11.56
N SER A 46 15.36 -7.90 12.10
CA SER A 46 14.70 -6.76 12.75
C SER A 46 15.04 -5.44 12.04
N PRO A 47 14.58 -5.21 10.79
CA PRO A 47 14.77 -3.93 10.14
C PRO A 47 13.84 -2.85 10.70
N ASP A 48 14.26 -1.59 10.58
CA ASP A 48 13.39 -0.43 10.76
C ASP A 48 12.47 -0.23 9.55
N ILE A 49 11.19 0.02 9.81
CA ILE A 49 10.20 0.47 8.82
C ILE A 49 9.84 1.91 9.13
N LEU A 50 9.91 2.79 8.13
CA LEU A 50 9.45 4.16 8.27
C LEU A 50 7.92 4.22 8.20
N PHE A 51 7.33 5.18 8.93
CA PHE A 51 5.90 5.44 8.89
C PHE A 51 5.59 6.92 8.75
N VAL A 52 4.45 7.19 8.11
CA VAL A 52 3.73 8.46 8.21
C VAL A 52 2.32 8.12 8.65
N THR A 53 1.79 8.87 9.62
CA THR A 53 0.46 8.61 10.16
C THR A 53 -0.23 9.89 10.61
N ASP A 54 -1.54 9.91 10.49
CA ASP A 54 -2.44 10.91 11.08
C ASP A 54 -3.38 10.27 12.13
N ARG A 55 -2.88 9.21 12.76
CA ARG A 55 -3.44 8.60 13.94
C ARG A 55 -3.00 9.33 15.19
N ARG A 56 -3.82 9.28 16.24
CA ARG A 56 -3.42 9.77 17.57
C ARG A 56 -2.40 8.83 18.20
N ALA A 57 -1.30 9.40 18.68
CA ALA A 57 -0.31 8.69 19.46
C ALA A 57 -0.88 8.25 20.81
N VAL A 58 -0.51 7.04 21.24
CA VAL A 58 -0.93 6.41 22.51
C VAL A 58 0.22 5.63 23.12
N THR A 59 0.16 5.43 24.44
CA THR A 59 1.01 4.47 25.12
C THR A 59 0.19 3.20 25.35
N THR A 60 0.70 2.04 24.93
CA THR A 60 0.04 0.75 25.14
C THR A 60 0.05 0.36 26.62
N ARG A 61 -0.69 -0.69 26.99
CA ARG A 61 -0.70 -1.24 28.34
C ARG A 61 0.69 -1.74 28.79
N GLU A 62 1.53 -2.12 27.84
CA GLU A 62 2.92 -2.57 28.08
C GLU A 62 3.90 -1.40 28.16
N GLY A 63 3.43 -0.15 28.09
CA GLY A 63 4.27 1.04 28.14
C GLY A 63 4.91 1.43 26.83
N LYS A 64 4.56 0.77 25.70
CA LYS A 64 5.10 1.06 24.39
C LYS A 64 4.40 2.22 23.70
N MET A 65 5.16 3.05 22.99
CA MET A 65 4.61 4.05 22.10
C MET A 65 3.99 3.39 20.86
N ASN A 66 2.75 3.76 20.54
CA ASN A 66 2.01 3.26 19.38
C ASN A 66 0.99 4.31 18.91
N PHE A 67 0.14 3.96 17.94
CA PHE A 67 -0.90 4.84 17.38
C PHE A 67 -2.27 4.14 17.37
N SER A 68 -3.29 4.87 17.83
CA SER A 68 -4.67 4.40 17.92
C SER A 68 -5.42 4.53 16.58
N HIS A 69 -6.70 4.16 16.56
CA HIS A 69 -7.62 4.41 15.44
C HIS A 69 -8.21 5.84 15.43
N GLU A 70 -7.89 6.66 16.42
CA GLU A 70 -8.38 8.02 16.47
C GLU A 70 -7.63 8.94 15.54
N ARG A 71 -8.35 9.90 14.94
CA ARG A 71 -7.80 10.89 14.02
C ARG A 71 -6.95 11.92 14.77
N SER A 72 -5.85 12.35 14.17
CA SER A 72 -5.03 13.47 14.61
C SER A 72 -4.97 14.53 13.53
N PRO A 73 -5.20 15.83 13.84
CA PRO A 73 -5.02 16.90 12.87
C PRO A 73 -3.54 17.16 12.53
N ALA A 74 -2.63 16.44 13.21
CA ALA A 74 -1.19 16.58 13.06
C ALA A 74 -0.59 15.24 12.59
N MET A 75 0.09 15.26 11.43
CA MET A 75 0.84 14.08 10.98
C MET A 75 2.06 13.84 11.86
N ALA A 76 2.41 12.56 12.03
CA ALA A 76 3.69 12.12 12.56
C ALA A 76 4.46 11.34 11.49
N PHE A 77 5.78 11.56 11.42
CA PHE A 77 6.73 10.74 10.67
C PHE A 77 7.70 10.10 11.65
N GLY A 78 7.96 8.83 11.49
CA GLY A 78 8.83 8.10 12.40
C GLY A 78 9.34 6.80 11.85
N ARG A 79 9.87 5.97 12.75
CA ARG A 79 10.33 4.61 12.46
C ARG A 79 9.86 3.65 13.55
N ILE A 80 9.84 2.38 13.21
CA ILE A 80 9.50 1.30 14.11
C ILE A 80 10.29 0.06 13.72
N GLU A 81 10.92 -0.60 14.68
CA GLU A 81 11.57 -1.87 14.45
C GLU A 81 10.51 -2.96 14.21
N VAL A 82 10.75 -3.81 13.22
CA VAL A 82 9.88 -4.94 12.89
C VAL A 82 10.68 -6.21 12.86
N ASN A 83 10.49 -7.07 13.86
CA ASN A 83 11.09 -8.38 13.88
C ASN A 83 10.26 -9.37 13.06
N LEU A 84 10.76 -9.74 11.89
CA LEU A 84 10.09 -10.63 10.92
C LEU A 84 10.01 -12.08 11.40
N ALA A 85 10.95 -12.50 12.25
CA ALA A 85 11.06 -13.87 12.70
C ALA A 85 11.79 -13.93 14.07
N PRO A 86 11.09 -13.71 15.18
CA PRO A 86 11.68 -13.75 16.52
C PRO A 86 12.45 -15.06 16.78
N GLY A 87 13.67 -14.92 17.26
CA GLY A 87 14.55 -16.06 17.56
C GLY A 87 15.31 -16.64 16.37
N TRP A 88 15.13 -16.08 15.16
CA TRP A 88 15.90 -16.48 13.98
C TRP A 88 17.08 -15.55 13.73
N SER A 89 18.13 -16.08 13.11
CA SER A 89 19.18 -15.28 12.50
C SER A 89 18.80 -14.86 11.08
N TRP A 90 19.57 -13.94 10.49
CA TRP A 90 19.43 -13.59 9.07
C TRP A 90 19.62 -14.82 8.16
N SER A 91 20.58 -15.69 8.50
CA SER A 91 20.82 -16.94 7.75
C SER A 91 19.62 -17.88 7.81
N ASP A 92 18.97 -18.03 8.99
CA ASP A 92 17.77 -18.86 9.12
C ASP A 92 16.63 -18.33 8.26
N LEU A 93 16.45 -17.00 8.24
CA LEU A 93 15.45 -16.33 7.43
C LEU A 93 15.68 -16.61 5.93
N LEU A 94 16.91 -16.52 5.45
CA LEU A 94 17.27 -16.82 4.06
C LEU A 94 17.09 -18.28 3.70
N GLN A 95 17.46 -19.20 4.60
CA GLN A 95 17.24 -20.62 4.39
C GLN A 95 15.75 -20.93 4.20
N GLU A 96 14.89 -20.34 5.01
CA GLU A 96 13.44 -20.52 4.90
C GLU A 96 12.90 -19.95 3.60
N GLN A 97 13.42 -18.81 3.12
CA GLN A 97 13.07 -18.22 1.83
C GLN A 97 13.44 -19.10 0.63
N SER A 98 14.45 -19.96 0.75
CA SER A 98 14.94 -20.80 -0.36
C SER A 98 14.38 -22.22 -0.32
N ALA A 99 13.88 -22.69 0.81
CA ALA A 99 13.60 -24.11 1.06
C ALA A 99 12.12 -24.52 0.86
N ASN A 100 11.24 -23.64 0.40
CA ASN A 100 9.79 -23.88 0.30
C ASN A 100 9.17 -24.47 1.59
N ARG A 101 9.70 -24.06 2.73
CA ARG A 101 9.21 -24.52 4.03
C ARG A 101 7.97 -23.68 4.43
N ASN A 102 7.02 -24.32 5.09
CA ASN A 102 5.78 -23.69 5.51
C ASN A 102 5.88 -23.01 6.90
N ARG A 103 7.06 -22.60 7.31
CA ARG A 103 7.22 -21.87 8.55
C ARG A 103 6.85 -20.40 8.32
N MET A 104 5.80 -19.97 8.98
CA MET A 104 5.30 -18.59 8.95
C MET A 104 5.38 -18.02 10.37
N PRO A 105 6.55 -17.53 10.80
CA PRO A 105 6.71 -16.97 12.14
C PRO A 105 5.81 -15.74 12.32
N ALA A 106 5.42 -15.47 13.57
CA ALA A 106 4.74 -14.23 13.91
C ALA A 106 5.71 -13.05 13.73
N ILE A 107 5.22 -11.98 13.11
CA ILE A 107 5.95 -10.71 13.03
C ILE A 107 5.62 -9.90 14.28
N VAL A 108 6.64 -9.32 14.90
CA VAL A 108 6.51 -8.51 16.13
C VAL A 108 7.02 -7.10 15.88
N THR A 109 6.30 -6.11 16.37
CA THR A 109 6.70 -4.69 16.30
C THR A 109 7.32 -4.24 17.63
N GLY A 110 8.31 -3.35 17.54
CA GLY A 110 8.89 -2.64 18.68
C GLY A 110 8.11 -1.38 19.04
N ASP A 111 8.78 -0.44 19.71
CA ASP A 111 8.25 0.88 20.01
C ASP A 111 8.29 1.78 18.77
N ALA A 112 7.20 2.53 18.54
CA ALA A 112 7.18 3.54 17.50
C ALA A 112 7.95 4.78 17.95
N GLU A 113 8.97 5.19 17.21
CA GLU A 113 9.73 6.42 17.44
C GLU A 113 9.27 7.53 16.48
N THR A 114 8.70 8.62 17.02
CA THR A 114 8.37 9.80 16.21
C THR A 114 9.63 10.65 15.98
N LEU A 115 10.05 10.78 14.73
CA LEU A 115 11.21 11.58 14.31
C LEU A 115 10.86 13.02 13.96
N VAL A 116 9.65 13.23 13.41
CA VAL A 116 9.11 14.55 13.08
C VAL A 116 7.62 14.58 13.41
N GLN A 117 7.23 15.49 14.28
CA GLN A 117 5.85 15.82 14.56
C GLN A 117 5.48 17.08 13.77
N PHE A 118 4.50 16.97 12.87
CA PHE A 118 4.00 18.13 12.13
C PHE A 118 3.05 18.96 12.97
N SER A 119 2.98 20.25 12.67
CA SER A 119 1.96 21.13 13.24
C SER A 119 0.57 20.69 12.80
N PRO A 120 -0.44 20.87 13.66
CA PRO A 120 -1.84 20.57 13.29
C PRO A 120 -2.29 21.37 12.06
N THR A 121 -3.12 20.74 11.24
CA THR A 121 -3.74 21.38 10.07
C THR A 121 -5.27 21.43 10.24
N PRO A 122 -5.96 22.47 9.69
CA PRO A 122 -5.40 23.58 8.90
C PRO A 122 -4.51 24.49 9.74
N LEU A 123 -3.44 25.01 9.12
CA LEU A 123 -2.62 26.03 9.78
C LEU A 123 -3.46 27.30 10.01
N PRO A 124 -3.26 28.01 11.13
CA PRO A 124 -3.86 29.33 11.33
C PRO A 124 -3.59 30.24 10.12
N PHE A 125 -4.61 30.92 9.63
CA PHE A 125 -4.54 31.74 8.42
C PHE A 125 -5.28 33.09 8.59
N GLU A 126 -4.95 34.04 7.73
CA GLU A 126 -5.66 35.28 7.53
C GLU A 126 -6.24 35.36 6.11
N LEU A 127 -7.32 36.10 5.95
CA LEU A 127 -7.86 36.44 4.63
C LEU A 127 -7.29 37.79 4.18
N LYS A 128 -6.53 37.78 3.08
CA LYS A 128 -5.98 38.96 2.47
C LYS A 128 -6.41 39.07 1.01
N ASN A 129 -7.20 40.08 0.69
CA ASN A 129 -7.79 40.26 -0.64
C ASN A 129 -8.57 39.04 -1.12
N GLY A 130 -9.36 38.40 -0.22
CA GLY A 130 -10.16 37.22 -0.54
C GLY A 130 -9.36 35.91 -0.65
N VAL A 131 -8.04 35.93 -0.41
CA VAL A 131 -7.17 34.75 -0.45
C VAL A 131 -6.75 34.37 0.96
N ALA A 132 -6.99 33.12 1.34
CA ALA A 132 -6.50 32.56 2.60
C ALA A 132 -4.98 32.36 2.54
N ARG A 133 -4.26 32.93 3.51
CA ARG A 133 -2.81 32.80 3.64
C ARG A 133 -2.47 32.33 5.06
N PRO A 134 -1.72 31.23 5.22
CA PRO A 134 -1.25 30.82 6.54
C PRO A 134 -0.47 31.95 7.21
N LEU A 135 -0.67 32.11 8.52
CA LEU A 135 0.12 33.06 9.29
C LEU A 135 1.60 32.68 9.24
N PRO A 136 2.53 33.62 9.06
CA PRO A 136 3.97 33.35 9.02
C PRO A 136 4.47 32.58 10.24
N SER A 137 3.94 32.87 11.43
CA SER A 137 4.27 32.21 12.69
C SER A 137 3.87 30.72 12.71
N ALA A 138 2.84 30.32 11.97
CA ALA A 138 2.42 28.93 11.83
C ALA A 138 3.11 28.23 10.64
N LEU A 139 3.32 28.97 9.55
CA LEU A 139 3.91 28.43 8.32
C LEU A 139 5.40 28.09 8.49
N ALA A 140 6.17 28.93 9.19
CA ALA A 140 7.61 28.72 9.32
C ALA A 140 7.98 27.42 10.07
N PRO A 141 7.38 27.08 11.23
CA PRO A 141 7.58 25.78 11.89
C PRO A 141 7.16 24.61 11.00
N TYR A 142 6.02 24.69 10.32
CA TYR A 142 5.55 23.64 9.43
C TYR A 142 6.51 23.37 8.26
N GLN A 143 7.06 24.44 7.67
CA GLN A 143 8.07 24.30 6.61
C GLN A 143 9.37 23.69 7.14
N GLU A 144 9.80 24.01 8.37
CA GLU A 144 10.97 23.37 8.97
C GLU A 144 10.74 21.90 9.25
N GLN A 145 9.55 21.50 9.71
CA GLN A 145 9.16 20.12 9.87
C GLN A 145 9.18 19.36 8.52
N LYS A 146 8.71 19.98 7.43
CA LYS A 146 8.84 19.41 6.08
C LYS A 146 10.30 19.22 5.67
N ARG A 147 11.16 20.22 5.92
CA ARG A 147 12.61 20.07 5.65
C ARG A 147 13.26 19.00 6.51
N ALA A 148 12.87 18.86 7.79
CA ALA A 148 13.36 17.81 8.66
C ALA A 148 12.97 16.42 8.14
N PHE A 149 11.72 16.23 7.74
CA PHE A 149 11.25 15.01 7.06
C PHE A 149 12.08 14.73 5.81
N GLN A 150 12.26 15.71 4.92
CA GLN A 150 13.02 15.55 3.68
C GLN A 150 14.47 15.15 3.93
N ARG A 151 15.14 15.76 4.93
CA ARG A 151 16.52 15.38 5.32
C ARG A 151 16.61 13.93 5.79
N ARG A 152 15.63 13.46 6.58
CA ARG A 152 15.59 12.08 7.06
C ARG A 152 15.43 11.10 5.92
N VAL A 153 14.45 11.32 5.03
CA VAL A 153 14.24 10.46 3.86
C VAL A 153 15.45 10.49 2.91
N SER A 154 16.04 11.66 2.68
CA SER A 154 17.28 11.81 1.89
C SER A 154 18.42 10.95 2.46
N ALA A 155 18.59 10.95 3.78
CA ALA A 155 19.62 10.13 4.42
C ALA A 155 19.38 8.63 4.21
N GLU A 156 18.13 8.16 4.30
CA GLU A 156 17.80 6.75 4.03
C GLU A 156 18.02 6.38 2.55
N LEU A 157 17.63 7.25 1.62
CA LEU A 157 17.83 7.02 0.18
C LEU A 157 19.31 6.93 -0.20
N LYS A 158 20.19 7.71 0.46
CA LYS A 158 21.64 7.68 0.20
C LYS A 158 22.29 6.36 0.60
N ARG A 159 21.75 5.66 1.57
CA ARG A 159 22.28 4.37 2.06
C ARG A 159 21.55 3.15 1.50
N ALA A 160 20.39 3.35 0.87
CA ALA A 160 19.61 2.30 0.25
C ALA A 160 20.28 1.78 -1.04
N ASN A 161 19.94 0.56 -1.44
CA ASN A 161 20.40 -0.06 -2.69
C ASN A 161 19.78 0.59 -3.95
N ARG A 162 18.65 1.29 -3.79
CA ARG A 162 17.96 2.01 -4.86
C ARG A 162 17.38 3.31 -4.30
N ARG A 163 17.34 4.34 -5.12
CA ARG A 163 16.76 5.65 -4.76
C ARG A 163 15.24 5.69 -4.95
N ASP A 164 14.60 4.59 -4.63
CA ASP A 164 13.17 4.39 -4.72
C ASP A 164 12.54 4.41 -3.32
N VAL A 165 11.29 4.81 -3.24
CA VAL A 165 10.47 4.65 -2.03
C VAL A 165 9.32 3.69 -2.35
N VAL A 166 9.13 2.70 -1.48
CA VAL A 166 7.99 1.78 -1.53
C VAL A 166 6.99 2.18 -0.45
N ILE A 167 5.83 2.68 -0.87
CA ILE A 167 4.76 3.11 0.05
C ILE A 167 3.69 2.03 0.11
N PHE A 168 3.20 1.72 1.32
CA PHE A 168 2.02 0.89 1.51
C PHE A 168 0.91 1.67 2.23
N ILE A 169 -0.32 1.55 1.73
CA ILE A 169 -1.54 2.13 2.31
C ILE A 169 -2.51 0.99 2.58
N HIS A 170 -2.78 0.73 3.86
CA HIS A 170 -3.61 -0.39 4.30
C HIS A 170 -5.12 -0.17 4.07
N GLY A 171 -5.90 -1.22 4.24
CA GLY A 171 -7.35 -1.22 4.07
C GLY A 171 -8.14 -0.95 5.34
N PHE A 172 -9.45 -1.22 5.25
CA PHE A 172 -10.40 -1.20 6.36
C PHE A 172 -9.99 -2.13 7.51
N ASN A 173 -10.33 -1.78 8.74
CA ASN A 173 -10.12 -2.59 9.94
C ASN A 173 -8.66 -3.07 10.09
N ASN A 174 -7.71 -2.17 9.83
CA ASN A 174 -6.30 -2.40 10.05
C ASN A 174 -5.77 -1.39 11.07
N GLY A 175 -5.17 -1.90 12.13
CA GLY A 175 -4.43 -1.11 13.10
C GLY A 175 -3.10 -0.59 12.54
N PHE A 176 -2.39 0.20 13.36
CA PHE A 176 -1.08 0.72 12.99
C PHE A 176 -0.10 -0.41 12.69
N ASP A 177 0.00 -1.39 13.59
CA ASP A 177 0.91 -2.54 13.46
C ASP A 177 0.57 -3.44 12.26
N ASP A 178 -0.72 -3.57 11.90
CA ASP A 178 -1.14 -4.31 10.69
C ASP A 178 -0.56 -3.70 9.42
N GLY A 179 -0.58 -2.37 9.31
CA GLY A 179 0.00 -1.65 8.18
C GLY A 179 1.52 -1.84 8.10
N VAL A 180 2.19 -1.66 9.23
CA VAL A 180 3.65 -1.77 9.36
C VAL A 180 4.13 -3.19 9.02
N THR A 181 3.54 -4.21 9.63
CA THR A 181 3.94 -5.61 9.43
C THR A 181 3.63 -6.10 8.01
N THR A 182 2.52 -5.62 7.42
CA THR A 182 2.20 -5.92 6.00
C THR A 182 3.25 -5.34 5.06
N LEU A 183 3.65 -4.07 5.25
CA LEU A 183 4.71 -3.48 4.44
C LEU A 183 6.03 -4.22 4.63
N ALA A 184 6.42 -4.52 5.88
CA ALA A 184 7.67 -5.24 6.17
C ALA A 184 7.73 -6.59 5.44
N ASN A 185 6.62 -7.33 5.43
CA ASN A 185 6.48 -8.60 4.72
C ASN A 185 6.61 -8.45 3.20
N ILE A 186 5.86 -7.51 2.58
CA ILE A 186 5.94 -7.25 1.13
C ILE A 186 7.33 -6.77 0.75
N TRP A 187 7.89 -5.80 1.48
CA TRP A 187 9.20 -5.24 1.22
C TRP A 187 10.32 -6.29 1.34
N HIS A 188 10.26 -7.17 2.35
CA HIS A 188 11.16 -8.30 2.42
C HIS A 188 11.00 -9.21 1.21
N SER A 189 9.78 -9.53 0.81
CA SER A 189 9.49 -10.36 -0.38
C SER A 189 9.99 -9.75 -1.69
N THR A 190 10.14 -8.41 -1.78
CA THR A 190 10.73 -7.75 -2.95
C THR A 190 12.26 -7.71 -2.95
N GLY A 191 12.92 -8.31 -1.97
CA GLY A 191 14.38 -8.24 -1.82
C GLY A 191 14.84 -6.93 -1.17
N ARG A 192 14.01 -6.30 -0.36
CA ARG A 192 14.31 -5.06 0.40
C ARG A 192 14.80 -3.92 -0.49
N ILE A 193 14.12 -3.70 -1.61
CA ILE A 193 14.46 -2.60 -2.52
C ILE A 193 14.05 -1.25 -1.95
N GLY A 194 14.89 -0.24 -2.12
CA GLY A 194 14.60 1.14 -1.75
C GLY A 194 14.27 1.33 -0.27
N VAL A 195 13.51 2.38 0.03
CA VAL A 195 13.12 2.78 1.38
C VAL A 195 11.64 2.47 1.62
N PRO A 196 11.28 1.62 2.60
CA PRO A 196 9.90 1.29 2.92
C PRO A 196 9.27 2.38 3.78
N ILE A 197 8.09 2.89 3.39
CA ILE A 197 7.30 3.84 4.19
C ILE A 197 5.84 3.38 4.23
N VAL A 198 5.29 3.09 5.40
CA VAL A 198 3.85 2.88 5.54
C VAL A 198 3.14 4.21 5.75
N TYR A 199 2.06 4.46 5.00
CA TYR A 199 1.09 5.48 5.35
C TYR A 199 -0.06 4.82 6.10
N SER A 200 -0.10 5.03 7.42
CA SER A 200 -1.10 4.42 8.29
C SER A 200 -2.18 5.43 8.66
N TRP A 201 -3.33 5.36 7.96
CA TRP A 201 -4.49 6.19 8.21
C TRP A 201 -5.37 5.63 9.34
N PRO A 202 -6.20 6.43 10.06
CA PRO A 202 -6.92 6.00 11.26
C PRO A 202 -8.13 5.10 10.95
N ALA A 203 -7.85 3.88 10.46
CA ALA A 203 -8.76 2.75 10.40
C ALA A 203 -8.62 1.92 11.70
N ASP A 204 -9.29 0.81 11.79
CA ASP A 204 -9.34 -0.15 12.91
C ASP A 204 -10.68 -0.14 13.64
N SER A 205 -11.73 0.24 12.93
CA SER A 205 -13.10 0.12 13.42
C SER A 205 -13.71 -1.20 12.95
N SER A 206 -14.25 -2.01 13.84
CA SER A 206 -14.80 -3.32 13.50
C SER A 206 -16.31 -3.27 13.18
N GLY A 207 -16.78 -4.26 12.42
CA GLY A 207 -18.20 -4.44 12.12
C GLY A 207 -18.75 -3.45 11.07
N LEU A 208 -20.08 -3.54 10.87
CA LEU A 208 -20.76 -2.77 9.81
C LEU A 208 -20.67 -1.25 10.04
N PHE A 209 -20.89 -0.78 11.25
CA PHE A 209 -20.76 0.64 11.57
C PHE A 209 -19.31 1.11 11.49
N GLY A 210 -18.37 0.24 11.86
CA GLY A 210 -16.95 0.50 11.70
C GLY A 210 -16.55 0.77 10.25
N TYR A 211 -17.16 0.10 9.29
CA TYR A 211 -16.91 0.36 7.87
C TYR A 211 -17.23 1.81 7.47
N PHE A 212 -18.34 2.38 7.98
CA PHE A 212 -18.69 3.78 7.72
C PHE A 212 -17.77 4.75 8.46
N THR A 213 -17.38 4.43 9.70
CA THR A 213 -16.43 5.24 10.48
C THR A 213 -15.06 5.29 9.79
N ASP A 214 -14.56 4.16 9.34
CA ASP A 214 -13.29 4.08 8.61
C ASP A 214 -13.36 4.81 7.26
N ARG A 215 -14.53 4.82 6.59
CA ARG A 215 -14.72 5.61 5.37
C ARG A 215 -14.49 7.09 5.64
N GLU A 216 -15.10 7.65 6.68
CA GLU A 216 -14.91 9.05 7.08
C GLU A 216 -13.45 9.33 7.50
N SER A 217 -12.79 8.36 8.12
CA SER A 217 -11.35 8.47 8.46
C SER A 217 -10.47 8.47 7.22
N GLY A 218 -10.84 7.71 6.20
CA GLY A 218 -10.17 7.75 4.90
C GLY A 218 -10.27 9.13 4.22
N GLU A 219 -11.49 9.70 4.18
CA GLU A 219 -11.69 11.07 3.66
C GLU A 219 -10.86 12.12 4.42
N PHE A 220 -10.83 12.03 5.75
CA PHE A 220 -9.98 12.89 6.59
C PHE A 220 -8.50 12.80 6.20
N SER A 221 -8.01 11.60 5.90
CA SER A 221 -6.59 11.32 5.63
C SER A 221 -6.12 11.76 4.24
N ILE A 222 -7.03 12.03 3.28
CA ILE A 222 -6.67 12.43 1.92
C ILE A 222 -5.78 13.68 1.91
N PHE A 223 -6.09 14.68 2.75
CA PHE A 223 -5.29 15.90 2.83
C PHE A 223 -3.86 15.61 3.30
N HIS A 224 -3.71 14.84 4.38
CA HIS A 224 -2.40 14.50 4.94
C HIS A 224 -1.57 13.64 3.98
N LEU A 225 -2.20 12.67 3.31
CA LEU A 225 -1.52 11.87 2.28
C LEU A 225 -1.00 12.74 1.13
N LYS A 226 -1.77 13.74 0.68
CA LYS A 226 -1.29 14.70 -0.33
C LYS A 226 -0.08 15.50 0.14
N GLU A 227 -0.12 16.02 1.37
CA GLU A 227 1.00 16.78 1.93
C GLU A 227 2.25 15.93 2.11
N PHE A 228 2.08 14.67 2.55
CA PHE A 228 3.16 13.69 2.59
C PHE A 228 3.77 13.46 1.21
N LEU A 229 2.97 13.14 0.19
CA LEU A 229 3.45 12.87 -1.16
C LEU A 229 4.12 14.09 -1.80
N ARG A 230 3.62 15.30 -1.58
CA ARG A 230 4.26 16.56 -2.02
C ARG A 230 5.63 16.77 -1.34
N ALA A 231 5.71 16.54 -0.04
CA ALA A 231 6.96 16.66 0.68
C ALA A 231 7.98 15.62 0.21
N LEU A 232 7.53 14.38 -0.01
CA LEU A 232 8.34 13.26 -0.48
C LEU A 232 8.87 13.49 -1.90
N SER A 233 8.01 13.87 -2.85
CA SER A 233 8.41 14.09 -4.25
C SER A 233 9.45 15.21 -4.41
N SER A 234 9.52 16.12 -3.44
CA SER A 234 10.51 17.21 -3.41
C SER A 234 11.88 16.79 -2.85
N VAL A 235 12.06 15.55 -2.40
CA VAL A 235 13.37 15.01 -2.00
C VAL A 235 14.24 14.82 -3.23
N THR A 236 15.42 15.45 -3.25
CA THR A 236 16.30 15.48 -4.43
C THR A 236 16.81 14.09 -4.81
N GLU A 237 17.19 13.29 -3.83
CA GLU A 237 17.74 11.95 -4.02
C GLU A 237 16.72 10.94 -4.49
N LEU A 238 15.42 11.20 -4.32
CA LEU A 238 14.36 10.31 -4.73
C LEU A 238 14.23 10.26 -6.26
N GLU A 239 14.25 9.06 -6.82
CA GLU A 239 14.05 8.83 -8.25
C GLU A 239 12.62 8.36 -8.56
N ARG A 240 12.09 7.39 -7.80
CA ARG A 240 10.79 6.78 -8.06
C ARG A 240 9.98 6.53 -6.79
N ILE A 241 8.68 6.67 -6.91
CA ILE A 241 7.70 6.25 -5.90
C ILE A 241 6.93 5.06 -6.44
N HIS A 242 6.99 3.96 -5.72
CA HIS A 242 6.13 2.79 -5.89
C HIS A 242 5.09 2.80 -4.77
N LEU A 243 3.81 2.81 -5.10
CA LEU A 243 2.73 2.87 -4.13
C LEU A 243 1.85 1.64 -4.25
N ILE A 244 1.66 0.93 -3.13
CA ILE A 244 0.80 -0.24 -3.00
C ILE A 244 -0.35 0.15 -2.09
N ALA A 245 -1.58 0.11 -2.59
CA ALA A 245 -2.78 0.37 -1.80
C ALA A 245 -3.68 -0.88 -1.79
N HIS A 246 -4.24 -1.19 -0.62
CA HIS A 246 -5.07 -2.38 -0.43
C HIS A 246 -6.50 -2.01 -0.04
N SER A 247 -7.48 -2.71 -0.64
CA SER A 247 -8.88 -2.64 -0.24
C SER A 247 -9.40 -1.19 -0.17
N ARG A 248 -9.95 -0.75 0.96
CA ARG A 248 -10.41 0.63 1.18
C ARG A 248 -9.29 1.67 1.09
N GLY A 249 -8.05 1.32 1.38
CA GLY A 249 -6.89 2.20 1.18
C GLY A 249 -6.69 2.62 -0.26
N THR A 250 -7.24 1.89 -1.23
CA THR A 250 -7.22 2.30 -2.65
C THR A 250 -8.03 3.56 -2.92
N ASP A 251 -9.12 3.79 -2.18
CA ASP A 251 -9.92 5.01 -2.29
C ASP A 251 -9.16 6.22 -1.72
N VAL A 252 -8.54 6.05 -0.56
CA VAL A 252 -7.68 7.09 0.05
C VAL A 252 -6.53 7.45 -0.90
N ALA A 253 -5.84 6.42 -1.44
CA ALA A 253 -4.73 6.60 -2.36
C ALA A 253 -5.15 7.28 -3.67
N THR A 254 -6.17 6.75 -4.35
CA THR A 254 -6.59 7.29 -5.66
C THR A 254 -7.20 8.67 -5.55
N SER A 255 -7.91 8.98 -4.47
CA SER A 255 -8.44 10.33 -4.22
C SER A 255 -7.31 11.34 -4.01
N ALA A 256 -6.34 11.06 -3.14
CA ALA A 256 -5.19 11.92 -2.91
C ALA A 256 -4.34 12.13 -4.18
N LEU A 257 -4.03 11.04 -4.88
CA LEU A 257 -3.24 11.07 -6.11
C LEU A 257 -3.97 11.83 -7.23
N ARG A 258 -5.28 11.64 -7.37
CA ARG A 258 -6.09 12.36 -8.36
C ARG A 258 -6.04 13.88 -8.13
N GLU A 259 -6.21 14.33 -6.89
CA GLU A 259 -6.12 15.75 -6.57
C GLU A 259 -4.73 16.32 -6.84
N LEU A 260 -3.66 15.55 -6.57
CA LEU A 260 -2.29 15.94 -6.93
C LEU A 260 -2.10 16.03 -8.44
N VAL A 261 -2.57 15.05 -9.20
CA VAL A 261 -2.49 15.03 -10.68
C VAL A 261 -3.20 16.24 -11.28
N ILE A 262 -4.39 16.57 -10.78
CA ILE A 262 -5.13 17.76 -11.22
C ILE A 262 -4.35 19.04 -10.90
N ALA A 263 -3.81 19.17 -9.68
CA ALA A 263 -3.03 20.32 -9.26
C ALA A 263 -1.77 20.52 -10.12
N GLU A 264 -1.04 19.43 -10.41
CA GLU A 264 0.16 19.49 -11.25
C GLU A 264 -0.17 19.92 -12.69
N ARG A 265 -1.23 19.35 -13.27
CA ARG A 265 -1.71 19.75 -14.61
C ARG A 265 -2.18 21.20 -14.66
N ALA A 266 -2.93 21.63 -13.64
CA ALA A 266 -3.37 23.04 -13.54
C ALA A 266 -2.19 24.02 -13.45
N ALA A 267 -1.08 23.57 -12.88
CA ALA A 267 0.17 24.32 -12.82
C ALA A 267 1.07 24.17 -14.08
N GLY A 268 0.59 23.50 -15.13
CA GLY A 268 1.33 23.27 -16.37
C GLY A 268 2.49 22.27 -16.24
N ARG A 269 2.51 21.45 -15.18
CA ARG A 269 3.57 20.45 -14.96
C ARG A 269 3.12 19.06 -15.38
N ASP A 270 4.09 18.23 -15.77
CA ASP A 270 3.87 16.79 -15.98
C ASP A 270 3.79 16.07 -14.63
N PRO A 271 2.60 15.52 -14.25
CA PRO A 271 2.43 14.87 -12.94
C PRO A 271 3.37 13.69 -12.70
N ARG A 272 3.67 12.89 -13.73
CA ARG A 272 4.55 11.72 -13.60
C ARG A 272 5.96 12.15 -13.20
N ARG A 273 6.48 13.20 -13.81
CA ARG A 273 7.82 13.72 -13.53
C ARG A 273 7.86 14.49 -12.20
N SER A 274 6.90 15.39 -11.97
CA SER A 274 6.91 16.25 -10.78
C SER A 274 6.63 15.48 -9.50
N LEU A 275 5.78 14.46 -9.54
CA LEU A 275 5.44 13.60 -8.41
C LEU A 275 6.29 12.32 -8.32
N LYS A 276 7.14 12.05 -9.33
CA LYS A 276 8.01 10.85 -9.42
C LYS A 276 7.25 9.53 -9.30
N LEU A 277 5.98 9.50 -9.75
CA LEU A 277 5.11 8.34 -9.68
C LEU A 277 5.50 7.31 -10.75
N ASP A 278 5.96 6.14 -10.30
CA ASP A 278 6.36 5.08 -11.22
C ASP A 278 5.33 3.93 -11.23
N THR A 279 5.20 3.19 -10.17
CA THR A 279 4.28 2.06 -10.11
C THR A 279 3.19 2.29 -9.08
N LEU A 280 1.93 2.20 -9.49
CA LEU A 280 0.77 2.15 -8.61
C LEU A 280 0.18 0.74 -8.62
N ILE A 281 0.18 0.07 -7.48
CA ILE A 281 -0.47 -1.23 -7.28
C ILE A 281 -1.75 -1.04 -6.49
N LEU A 282 -2.87 -1.44 -7.08
CA LEU A 282 -4.18 -1.50 -6.43
C LEU A 282 -4.51 -2.97 -6.15
N ALA A 283 -4.36 -3.40 -4.91
CA ALA A 283 -4.60 -4.78 -4.48
C ALA A 283 -6.02 -4.92 -3.92
N ALA A 284 -6.84 -5.78 -4.51
CA ALA A 284 -8.24 -5.99 -4.14
C ALA A 284 -9.01 -4.66 -3.94
N PRO A 285 -9.02 -3.74 -4.93
CA PRO A 285 -9.53 -2.38 -4.72
C PRO A 285 -11.02 -2.36 -4.39
N ASP A 286 -11.36 -1.75 -3.25
CA ASP A 286 -12.74 -1.51 -2.80
C ASP A 286 -13.25 -0.17 -3.32
N LEU A 287 -13.29 -0.04 -4.64
CA LEU A 287 -13.79 1.12 -5.38
C LEU A 287 -15.04 0.74 -6.16
N ASP A 288 -16.02 1.63 -6.22
CA ASP A 288 -17.13 1.48 -7.14
C ASP A 288 -16.62 1.67 -8.58
N PHE A 289 -16.95 0.73 -9.47
CA PHE A 289 -16.45 0.75 -10.84
C PHE A 289 -17.01 1.93 -11.64
N GLY A 290 -18.25 2.36 -11.38
CA GLY A 290 -18.82 3.57 -11.99
C GLY A 290 -18.04 4.82 -11.59
N VAL A 291 -17.60 4.90 -10.32
CA VAL A 291 -16.74 5.98 -9.80
C VAL A 291 -15.36 5.94 -10.47
N VAL A 292 -14.75 4.76 -10.61
CA VAL A 292 -13.47 4.59 -11.33
C VAL A 292 -13.58 5.13 -12.77
N ARG A 293 -14.66 4.80 -13.47
CA ARG A 293 -14.89 5.28 -14.85
C ARG A 293 -14.94 6.81 -14.93
N GLN A 294 -15.65 7.46 -14.01
CA GLN A 294 -15.85 8.91 -14.03
C GLN A 294 -14.64 9.67 -13.47
N ARG A 295 -14.10 9.24 -12.34
CA ARG A 295 -13.06 10.01 -11.64
C ARG A 295 -11.63 9.66 -12.04
N LEU A 296 -11.37 8.45 -12.54
CA LEU A 296 -10.03 8.03 -12.91
C LEU A 296 -9.86 7.93 -14.43
N ILE A 297 -10.74 7.21 -15.11
CA ILE A 297 -10.59 6.96 -16.55
C ILE A 297 -10.93 8.24 -17.36
N ALA A 298 -12.10 8.85 -17.12
CA ALA A 298 -12.52 10.05 -17.86
C ALA A 298 -11.60 11.25 -17.63
N GLU A 299 -10.97 11.36 -16.44
CA GLU A 299 -10.00 12.41 -16.11
C GLU A 299 -8.54 12.03 -16.45
N GLN A 300 -8.35 10.94 -17.19
CA GLN A 300 -7.03 10.52 -17.68
C GLN A 300 -5.98 10.36 -16.56
N PHE A 301 -6.37 9.72 -15.47
CA PHE A 301 -5.50 9.49 -14.30
C PHE A 301 -4.26 8.63 -14.64
N GLY A 302 -4.42 7.60 -15.49
CA GLY A 302 -3.37 6.64 -15.83
C GLY A 302 -2.05 7.24 -16.30
N PRO A 303 -2.02 8.22 -17.21
CA PRO A 303 -0.77 8.81 -17.73
C PRO A 303 0.15 9.46 -16.68
N ALA A 304 -0.35 9.70 -15.45
CA ALA A 304 0.47 10.22 -14.35
C ALA A 304 1.45 9.17 -13.77
N PHE A 305 1.39 7.92 -14.22
CA PHE A 305 2.18 6.81 -13.70
C PHE A 305 3.01 6.14 -14.80
N GLY A 306 4.10 5.50 -14.41
CA GLY A 306 4.83 4.57 -15.27
C GLY A 306 3.95 3.37 -15.62
N GLN A 307 3.40 2.70 -14.58
CA GLN A 307 2.41 1.64 -14.72
C GLN A 307 1.42 1.63 -13.56
N ILE A 308 0.21 1.16 -13.83
CA ILE A 308 -0.80 0.82 -12.83
C ILE A 308 -1.09 -0.67 -12.94
N ILE A 309 -1.03 -1.36 -11.81
CA ILE A 309 -1.28 -2.80 -11.70
C ILE A 309 -2.49 -2.99 -10.79
N VAL A 310 -3.52 -3.66 -11.26
CA VAL A 310 -4.74 -3.93 -10.50
C VAL A 310 -4.84 -5.43 -10.27
N TYR A 311 -4.57 -5.90 -9.05
CA TYR A 311 -4.81 -7.29 -8.69
C TYR A 311 -6.26 -7.48 -8.31
N MET A 312 -6.90 -8.46 -8.93
CA MET A 312 -8.33 -8.74 -8.82
C MET A 312 -8.60 -10.20 -8.50
N ASN A 313 -9.73 -10.42 -7.81
CA ASN A 313 -10.27 -11.74 -7.57
C ASN A 313 -11.81 -11.67 -7.62
N SER A 314 -12.41 -12.23 -8.65
CA SER A 314 -13.87 -12.25 -8.83
C SER A 314 -14.62 -12.96 -7.70
N LYS A 315 -13.94 -13.83 -6.95
CA LYS A 315 -14.48 -14.60 -5.82
C LYS A 315 -14.14 -13.98 -4.45
N ASP A 316 -13.66 -12.74 -4.41
CA ASP A 316 -13.34 -12.04 -3.16
C ASP A 316 -14.62 -11.82 -2.32
N GLY A 317 -14.69 -12.51 -1.18
CA GLY A 317 -15.85 -12.49 -0.30
C GLY A 317 -16.02 -11.17 0.46
N ALA A 318 -14.92 -10.50 0.82
CA ALA A 318 -14.97 -9.22 1.51
C ALA A 318 -15.49 -8.12 0.58
N LEU A 319 -15.01 -8.08 -0.66
CA LEU A 319 -15.54 -7.17 -1.68
C LEU A 319 -16.98 -7.52 -2.07
N GLY A 320 -17.37 -8.81 -2.00
CA GLY A 320 -18.75 -9.26 -2.18
C GLY A 320 -19.68 -8.66 -1.13
N LEU A 321 -19.26 -8.67 0.12
CA LEU A 321 -20.02 -8.02 1.22
C LEU A 321 -20.07 -6.50 1.03
N SER A 322 -18.95 -5.86 0.70
CA SER A 322 -18.93 -4.42 0.40
C SER A 322 -19.86 -4.07 -0.76
N GLN A 323 -19.90 -4.87 -1.81
CA GLN A 323 -20.80 -4.69 -2.95
C GLN A 323 -22.28 -4.76 -2.54
N THR A 324 -22.63 -5.65 -1.61
CA THR A 324 -23.99 -5.78 -1.10
C THR A 324 -24.39 -4.57 -0.24
N LEU A 325 -23.46 -4.05 0.57
CA LEU A 325 -23.73 -2.95 1.49
C LEU A 325 -23.80 -1.57 0.81
N MET A 326 -22.93 -1.36 -0.19
CA MET A 326 -22.73 -0.04 -0.80
C MET A 326 -23.35 0.09 -2.19
N ALA A 327 -23.97 -0.96 -2.71
CA ALA A 327 -24.37 -1.13 -4.11
C ALA A 327 -23.22 -0.92 -5.12
N GLY A 328 -23.40 -1.38 -6.37
CA GLY A 328 -22.42 -1.21 -7.45
C GLY A 328 -21.30 -2.24 -7.46
N LEU A 329 -20.81 -2.52 -8.67
CA LEU A 329 -19.74 -3.48 -8.91
C LEU A 329 -18.41 -2.96 -8.32
N ARG A 330 -17.75 -3.79 -7.51
CA ARG A 330 -16.42 -3.44 -6.95
C ARG A 330 -15.31 -3.67 -7.97
N PHE A 331 -14.42 -2.70 -8.10
CA PHE A 331 -13.33 -2.71 -9.07
C PHE A 331 -12.40 -3.93 -8.88
N GLY A 332 -12.17 -4.36 -7.65
CA GLY A 332 -11.39 -5.58 -7.36
C GLY A 332 -12.09 -6.91 -7.67
N ARG A 333 -13.35 -6.90 -8.09
CA ARG A 333 -14.13 -8.07 -8.51
C ARG A 333 -14.42 -8.12 -10.01
N ILE A 334 -13.89 -7.19 -10.77
CA ILE A 334 -14.00 -7.21 -12.23
C ILE A 334 -13.21 -8.41 -12.77
N SER A 335 -13.72 -9.01 -13.81
CA SER A 335 -13.02 -10.02 -14.62
C SER A 335 -13.20 -9.68 -16.11
N SER A 336 -12.36 -10.25 -16.96
CA SER A 336 -12.49 -10.10 -18.40
C SER A 336 -13.86 -10.56 -18.93
N GLU A 337 -14.52 -11.49 -18.24
CA GLU A 337 -15.81 -12.06 -18.62
C GLU A 337 -17.01 -11.15 -18.29
N ASN A 338 -16.92 -10.37 -17.18
CA ASN A 338 -18.05 -9.55 -16.71
C ASN A 338 -18.01 -8.09 -17.15
N LEU A 339 -17.11 -7.74 -18.06
CA LEU A 339 -17.04 -6.41 -18.69
C LEU A 339 -17.93 -6.32 -19.90
N GLY A 340 -18.63 -5.19 -20.02
CA GLY A 340 -19.36 -4.83 -21.25
C GLY A 340 -18.40 -4.49 -22.40
N GLU A 341 -18.94 -4.43 -23.62
CA GLU A 341 -18.15 -4.13 -24.82
C GLU A 341 -17.51 -2.73 -24.75
N SER A 342 -18.25 -1.73 -24.25
CA SER A 342 -17.76 -0.36 -24.08
C SER A 342 -16.56 -0.28 -23.14
N GLU A 343 -16.59 -1.02 -22.04
CA GLU A 343 -15.49 -1.08 -21.09
C GLU A 343 -14.26 -1.75 -21.69
N ARG A 344 -14.43 -2.83 -22.42
CA ARG A 344 -13.32 -3.53 -23.11
C ARG A 344 -12.63 -2.61 -24.12
N VAL A 345 -13.39 -1.81 -24.88
CA VAL A 345 -12.83 -0.83 -25.82
C VAL A 345 -12.00 0.23 -25.08
N ILE A 346 -12.49 0.73 -23.94
CA ILE A 346 -11.78 1.72 -23.14
C ILE A 346 -10.48 1.12 -22.61
N PHE A 347 -10.53 -0.06 -21.99
CA PHE A 347 -9.35 -0.69 -21.38
C PHE A 347 -8.28 -1.07 -22.41
N LYS A 348 -8.67 -1.51 -23.61
CA LYS A 348 -7.71 -1.80 -24.70
C LYS A 348 -6.89 -0.57 -25.13
N ARG A 349 -7.40 0.64 -24.91
CA ARG A 349 -6.70 1.89 -25.25
C ARG A 349 -5.76 2.40 -24.14
N ILE A 350 -5.92 1.91 -22.92
CA ILE A 350 -5.10 2.32 -21.77
C ILE A 350 -3.89 1.39 -21.66
N GLN A 351 -2.74 1.79 -22.19
CA GLN A 351 -1.58 0.90 -22.34
C GLN A 351 -0.81 0.66 -21.04
N ASN A 352 -0.85 1.58 -20.07
CA ASN A 352 -0.08 1.48 -18.83
C ASN A 352 -0.87 0.99 -17.62
N VAL A 353 -2.10 0.51 -17.82
CA VAL A 353 -2.93 -0.12 -16.78
C VAL A 353 -3.11 -1.59 -17.10
N ASN A 354 -2.70 -2.47 -16.19
CA ASN A 354 -2.75 -3.91 -16.34
C ASN A 354 -3.62 -4.52 -15.23
N PHE A 355 -4.56 -5.35 -15.63
CA PHE A 355 -5.49 -6.05 -14.75
C PHE A 355 -5.04 -7.50 -14.60
N ILE A 356 -4.75 -7.93 -13.36
CA ILE A 356 -4.22 -9.24 -13.07
C ILE A 356 -5.25 -10.04 -12.28
N GLU A 357 -5.84 -11.01 -12.94
CA GLU A 357 -6.77 -11.96 -12.33
C GLU A 357 -5.97 -13.03 -11.58
N VAL A 358 -6.16 -13.09 -10.25
CA VAL A 358 -5.44 -14.00 -9.38
C VAL A 358 -6.21 -15.32 -9.27
N GLU A 359 -5.59 -16.41 -9.71
CA GLU A 359 -6.15 -17.76 -9.63
C GLU A 359 -5.91 -18.36 -8.24
N GLN A 360 -6.84 -19.15 -7.74
CA GLN A 360 -6.73 -19.92 -6.48
C GLN A 360 -6.29 -19.14 -5.25
N VAL A 361 -7.14 -18.24 -4.81
CA VAL A 361 -6.93 -17.53 -3.54
C VAL A 361 -7.28 -18.45 -2.37
N ARG A 362 -6.35 -18.61 -1.41
CA ARG A 362 -6.56 -19.33 -0.15
C ARG A 362 -7.01 -18.36 0.93
N GLY A 363 -7.70 -18.85 1.95
CA GLY A 363 -8.16 -18.06 3.10
C GLY A 363 -9.69 -17.87 3.13
N GLN A 364 -10.24 -17.52 4.30
CA GLN A 364 -11.70 -17.45 4.52
C GLN A 364 -12.41 -16.40 3.65
N SER A 365 -11.78 -15.26 3.37
CA SER A 365 -12.36 -14.21 2.54
C SER A 365 -11.76 -14.11 1.15
N GLY A 366 -10.58 -14.72 0.92
CA GLY A 366 -9.84 -14.55 -0.32
C GLY A 366 -9.43 -13.11 -0.61
N HIS A 367 -9.23 -12.28 0.42
CA HIS A 367 -8.98 -10.84 0.30
C HIS A 367 -7.53 -10.42 0.58
N ALA A 368 -6.78 -11.25 1.35
CA ALA A 368 -5.40 -10.96 1.73
C ALA A 368 -4.34 -11.56 0.77
N TYR A 369 -4.75 -12.05 -0.39
CA TYR A 369 -3.88 -12.77 -1.34
C TYR A 369 -2.65 -11.95 -1.78
N PHE A 370 -2.74 -10.64 -1.82
CA PHE A 370 -1.63 -9.78 -2.24
C PHE A 370 -0.41 -9.85 -1.32
N ARG A 371 -0.59 -10.25 -0.06
CA ARG A 371 0.46 -10.37 0.95
C ARG A 371 0.72 -11.81 1.42
N GLU A 372 -0.12 -12.76 1.04
CA GLU A 372 -0.07 -14.16 1.50
C GLU A 372 0.23 -15.16 0.38
N ASN A 373 -0.08 -14.82 -0.86
CA ASN A 373 0.12 -15.72 -2.00
C ASN A 373 1.52 -15.56 -2.59
N PRO A 374 2.37 -16.61 -2.56
CA PRO A 374 3.74 -16.56 -3.08
C PRO A 374 3.85 -16.15 -4.55
N ALA A 375 2.88 -16.54 -5.40
CA ALA A 375 2.86 -16.15 -6.79
C ALA A 375 2.57 -14.65 -6.97
N VAL A 376 1.65 -14.08 -6.16
CA VAL A 376 1.37 -12.63 -6.18
C VAL A 376 2.57 -11.84 -5.66
N LEU A 377 3.19 -12.29 -4.55
CA LEU A 377 4.41 -11.67 -4.02
C LEU A 377 5.56 -11.74 -5.04
N SER A 378 5.65 -12.82 -5.81
CA SER A 378 6.62 -12.95 -6.91
C SER A 378 6.37 -11.93 -8.01
N ASP A 379 5.12 -11.75 -8.41
CA ASP A 379 4.77 -10.79 -9.45
C ASP A 379 4.98 -9.34 -9.00
N ILE A 380 4.64 -9.01 -7.75
CA ILE A 380 4.95 -7.70 -7.14
C ILE A 380 6.47 -7.48 -7.12
N ALA A 381 7.24 -8.49 -6.71
CA ALA A 381 8.69 -8.40 -6.68
C ALA A 381 9.28 -8.14 -8.08
N LEU A 382 8.86 -8.88 -9.09
CA LEU A 382 9.30 -8.69 -10.47
C LEU A 382 8.90 -7.30 -10.99
N ALA A 383 7.65 -6.89 -10.78
CA ALA A 383 7.17 -5.58 -11.22
C ALA A 383 7.98 -4.41 -10.63
N LEU A 384 8.28 -4.46 -9.32
CA LEU A 384 9.00 -3.38 -8.63
C LEU A 384 10.51 -3.42 -8.89
N ARG A 385 11.10 -4.63 -9.00
CA ARG A 385 12.55 -4.79 -9.19
C ARG A 385 12.99 -4.49 -10.62
N THR A 386 12.23 -4.94 -11.60
CA THR A 386 12.62 -4.85 -13.02
C THR A 386 11.87 -3.75 -13.78
N GLY A 387 10.71 -3.33 -13.31
CA GLY A 387 9.80 -2.46 -14.05
C GLY A 387 9.17 -3.16 -15.27
N ALA A 388 9.33 -4.47 -15.38
CA ALA A 388 8.89 -5.24 -16.53
C ALA A 388 7.36 -5.23 -16.70
N LEU A 389 6.93 -5.16 -17.95
CA LEU A 389 5.52 -5.22 -18.28
C LEU A 389 5.02 -6.69 -18.25
N PRO A 390 3.76 -6.92 -17.93
CA PRO A 390 3.15 -8.24 -17.98
C PRO A 390 3.35 -8.92 -19.35
N GLY A 391 3.61 -10.22 -19.35
CA GLY A 391 3.83 -11.01 -20.57
C GLY A 391 5.24 -10.91 -21.17
N SER A 392 6.14 -10.13 -20.57
CA SER A 392 7.57 -10.16 -20.94
C SER A 392 8.27 -11.40 -20.37
N SER A 393 9.48 -11.71 -20.86
CA SER A 393 10.29 -12.82 -20.34
C SER A 393 10.66 -12.65 -18.86
N GLU A 394 10.79 -11.40 -18.37
CA GLU A 394 11.07 -11.11 -16.96
C GLU A 394 9.82 -11.18 -16.09
N ARG A 395 8.61 -11.05 -16.68
CA ARG A 395 7.33 -11.08 -15.98
C ARG A 395 6.29 -11.87 -16.78
N PRO A 396 6.42 -13.22 -16.81
CA PRO A 396 5.71 -14.11 -17.76
C PRO A 396 4.26 -14.40 -17.34
N LEU A 397 3.41 -13.37 -17.22
CA LEU A 397 1.98 -13.53 -17.02
C LEU A 397 1.29 -14.00 -18.31
N THR A 398 0.27 -14.83 -18.17
CA THR A 398 -0.52 -15.31 -19.30
C THR A 398 -1.57 -14.27 -19.70
N ARG A 399 -1.57 -13.85 -20.95
CA ARG A 399 -2.55 -12.87 -21.45
C ARG A 399 -3.92 -13.54 -21.65
N ILE A 400 -4.97 -12.92 -21.12
CA ILE A 400 -6.36 -13.31 -21.32
C ILE A 400 -6.96 -12.54 -22.51
N ASP A 401 -7.06 -11.22 -22.39
CA ASP A 401 -7.55 -10.33 -23.44
C ASP A 401 -7.06 -8.88 -23.18
N GLY A 402 -6.62 -8.18 -24.21
CA GLY A 402 -6.19 -6.80 -24.10
C GLY A 402 -5.09 -6.61 -23.04
N ASN A 403 -5.39 -5.88 -21.97
CA ASN A 403 -4.54 -5.66 -20.81
C ASN A 403 -4.97 -6.47 -19.57
N PHE A 404 -5.73 -7.55 -19.77
CA PHE A 404 -6.08 -8.54 -18.75
C PHE A 404 -5.13 -9.73 -18.80
N TRP A 405 -4.64 -10.12 -17.63
CA TRP A 405 -3.62 -11.12 -17.44
C TRP A 405 -4.05 -12.10 -16.36
N GLN A 406 -3.67 -13.34 -16.50
CA GLN A 406 -3.89 -14.39 -15.51
C GLN A 406 -2.61 -14.63 -14.71
N LEU A 407 -2.71 -14.63 -13.40
CA LEU A 407 -1.67 -15.04 -12.48
C LEU A 407 -2.05 -16.40 -11.90
N ARG A 408 -1.35 -17.44 -12.34
CA ARG A 408 -1.56 -18.81 -11.93
C ARG A 408 -0.79 -19.10 -10.63
N LYS A 409 -1.21 -20.17 -9.94
CA LYS A 409 -0.56 -20.58 -8.67
C LYS A 409 0.92 -20.97 -8.81
N ASP A 410 1.30 -21.45 -9.99
CA ASP A 410 2.64 -21.92 -10.35
C ASP A 410 3.53 -20.82 -10.96
N TYR A 411 3.04 -19.57 -10.99
CA TYR A 411 3.80 -18.43 -11.49
C TYR A 411 5.10 -18.21 -10.68
N PRO A 412 6.26 -17.92 -11.33
CA PRO A 412 6.46 -17.63 -12.75
C PRO A 412 6.88 -18.85 -13.59
N LEU A 413 6.55 -20.06 -13.19
CA LEU A 413 6.89 -21.24 -13.99
C LEU A 413 6.26 -21.12 -15.38
N GLN A 414 7.08 -21.22 -16.41
CA GLN A 414 6.60 -21.47 -17.76
C GLN A 414 6.30 -22.96 -17.88
N VAL A 415 5.08 -23.30 -18.24
CA VAL A 415 4.80 -24.62 -18.79
C VAL A 415 5.63 -24.73 -20.07
N GLN A 416 6.65 -25.60 -20.04
CA GLN A 416 7.40 -26.00 -21.24
C GLN A 416 6.50 -26.66 -22.24
#